data_4175294d478ba5b0932d2fec9e1604d3
#
_entry.id   4175294d478ba5b0932d2fec9e1604d3
#
_cell.length_a   1.000
_cell.length_b   1.000
_cell.length_c   1.000
_cell.angle_alpha   90.00
_cell.angle_beta   90.00
_cell.angle_gamma   90.00
#
_symmetry.space_group_name_H-M   'P 1'
#
loop_
_entity.id
_entity.type
_entity.pdbx_description
1 polymer ?
#
loop_
_entity_poly.entity_id
_entity_poly.type
_entity_poly.pdbx_seq_one_letter_code
_entity_poly.pdbx_strand_id
1 'polypeptide(L)'
;MKEKNRQKRLRLVAEAKKKPAVFTVYIILRLIVVAILVSSILRGEYENAAICLLVLFLFLLPLFVQKNFGIELPGTLEIIILVFIFASEILGELGCFFINVPNWDSILHTTTGFLCAAFGFALIDILNRNDKIKFQLSPIYVALAAFCFSMTIGVLWEFFEFGMDRLFHMDMQKDTIISSITSVMLDPTNRNIPITIDNITSVAVNGQDLGFNGYLDIGLYDTMEDLFVNFIGALTFSVFGYFYIKHRGKGRIAKAFIPTITENKKESDHAQSSKQAVEDRDS
;
A
#
# COMPACT_ATOMS: atom_id res chain seq x y z
N MET A 1 11.08 25.03 27.23
CA MET A 1 11.68 24.35 26.05
C MET A 1 12.40 23.04 26.43
N LYS A 2 13.26 23.01 27.45
CA LYS A 2 14.00 21.80 27.92
C LYS A 2 13.07 20.66 28.40
N GLU A 3 12.02 20.93 29.15
CA GLU A 3 11.07 19.93 29.69
C GLU A 3 10.29 19.23 28.57
N LYS A 4 9.80 19.98 27.57
CA LYS A 4 9.08 19.46 26.39
C LYS A 4 9.98 18.52 25.57
N ASN A 5 11.26 18.86 25.44
CA ASN A 5 12.25 18.03 24.72
C ASN A 5 12.58 16.76 25.52
N ARG A 6 12.64 16.82 26.85
CA ARG A 6 12.86 15.67 27.74
C ARG A 6 11.68 14.69 27.66
N GLN A 7 10.45 15.19 27.72
CA GLN A 7 9.26 14.35 27.60
C GLN A 7 9.16 13.69 26.21
N LYS A 8 9.49 14.43 25.14
CA LYS A 8 9.53 13.86 23.76
C LYS A 8 10.58 12.74 23.66
N ARG A 9 11.75 12.93 24.26
CA ARG A 9 12.83 11.92 24.28
C ARG A 9 12.43 10.67 25.08
N LEU A 10 11.77 10.85 26.24
CA LEU A 10 11.27 9.73 27.05
C LEU A 10 10.20 8.92 26.32
N ARG A 11 9.29 9.57 25.57
CA ARG A 11 8.29 8.89 24.75
C ARG A 11 8.94 8.07 23.64
N LEU A 12 9.90 8.63 22.90
CA LEU A 12 10.64 7.92 21.84
C LEU A 12 11.36 6.69 22.38
N VAL A 13 12.00 6.81 23.54
CA VAL A 13 12.68 5.67 24.19
C VAL A 13 11.65 4.60 24.66
N ALA A 14 10.49 5.02 25.12
CA ALA A 14 9.43 4.08 25.51
C ALA A 14 8.83 3.33 24.30
N GLU A 15 8.63 4.02 23.19
CA GLU A 15 8.16 3.42 21.93
C GLU A 15 9.21 2.46 21.35
N ALA A 16 10.48 2.85 21.33
CA ALA A 16 11.58 1.98 20.93
C ALA A 16 11.68 0.69 21.76
N LYS A 17 11.38 0.76 23.06
CA LYS A 17 11.34 -0.42 23.93
C LYS A 17 10.15 -1.33 23.68
N LYS A 18 9.01 -0.78 23.23
CA LYS A 18 7.81 -1.59 22.92
C LYS A 18 7.95 -2.40 21.63
N LYS A 19 8.56 -1.83 20.58
CA LYS A 19 8.72 -2.45 19.25
C LYS A 19 10.16 -2.29 18.75
N PRO A 20 11.15 -2.95 19.35
CA PRO A 20 12.57 -2.71 19.03
C PRO A 20 12.92 -3.01 17.57
N ALA A 21 12.34 -4.06 16.97
CA ALA A 21 12.57 -4.41 15.57
C ALA A 21 12.08 -3.31 14.62
N VAL A 22 10.86 -2.79 14.83
CA VAL A 22 10.30 -1.67 14.04
C VAL A 22 11.19 -0.45 14.13
N PHE A 23 11.60 -0.09 15.35
CA PHE A 23 12.49 1.05 15.57
C PHE A 23 13.84 0.91 14.87
N THR A 24 14.43 -0.29 14.90
CA THR A 24 15.70 -0.60 14.23
C THR A 24 15.56 -0.46 12.71
N VAL A 25 14.54 -1.08 12.11
CA VAL A 25 14.28 -0.97 10.66
C VAL A 25 14.05 0.48 10.25
N TYR A 26 13.21 1.20 11.00
CA TYR A 26 12.94 2.62 10.74
C TYR A 26 14.20 3.48 10.74
N ILE A 27 15.09 3.28 11.71
CA ILE A 27 16.34 4.06 11.80
C ILE A 27 17.29 3.69 10.65
N ILE A 28 17.47 2.40 10.34
CA ILE A 28 18.34 1.95 9.26
C ILE A 28 17.88 2.53 7.92
N LEU A 29 16.60 2.34 7.56
CA LEU A 29 16.06 2.85 6.31
C LEU A 29 16.19 4.37 6.22
N ARG A 30 15.90 5.07 7.30
CA ARG A 30 16.02 6.53 7.36
C ARG A 30 17.46 7.02 7.17
N LEU A 31 18.43 6.35 7.76
CA LEU A 31 19.85 6.69 7.58
C LEU A 31 20.30 6.47 6.14
N ILE A 32 19.86 5.37 5.50
CA ILE A 32 20.14 5.09 4.08
C ILE A 32 19.57 6.21 3.21
N VAL A 33 18.28 6.57 3.39
CA VAL A 33 17.62 7.61 2.59
C VAL A 33 18.29 8.98 2.79
N VAL A 34 18.69 9.32 4.03
CA VAL A 34 19.43 10.59 4.30
C VAL A 34 20.80 10.59 3.63
N ALA A 35 21.50 9.45 3.61
CA ALA A 35 22.80 9.35 2.92
C ALA A 35 22.63 9.53 1.40
N ILE A 36 21.60 8.94 0.80
CA ILE A 36 21.26 9.11 -0.63
C ILE A 36 20.87 10.57 -0.90
N LEU A 37 20.04 11.18 -0.06
CA LEU A 37 19.65 12.59 -0.17
C LEU A 37 20.86 13.53 -0.22
N VAL A 38 21.78 13.36 0.72
CA VAL A 38 22.99 14.18 0.77
C VAL A 38 23.85 13.97 -0.49
N SER A 39 24.00 12.71 -0.93
CA SER A 39 24.72 12.37 -2.17
C SER A 39 24.08 13.03 -3.40
N SER A 40 22.76 12.96 -3.52
CA SER A 40 22.00 13.54 -4.65
C SER A 40 22.13 15.06 -4.69
N ILE A 41 22.05 15.73 -3.53
CA ILE A 41 22.26 17.19 -3.45
C ILE A 41 23.70 17.56 -3.89
N LEU A 42 24.70 16.82 -3.42
CA LEU A 42 26.10 17.08 -3.78
C LEU A 42 26.40 16.87 -5.27
N ARG A 43 25.64 15.97 -5.94
CA ARG A 43 25.74 15.71 -7.38
C ARG A 43 24.89 16.66 -8.23
N GLY A 44 24.01 17.47 -7.62
CA GLY A 44 23.06 18.31 -8.34
C GLY A 44 21.85 17.56 -8.90
N GLU A 45 21.59 16.34 -8.44
CA GLU A 45 20.46 15.48 -8.84
C GLU A 45 19.22 15.83 -8.02
N TYR A 46 18.59 16.96 -8.33
CA TYR A 46 17.50 17.51 -7.49
C TYR A 46 16.22 16.67 -7.54
N GLU A 47 15.96 15.95 -8.64
CA GLU A 47 14.83 15.03 -8.75
C GLU A 47 14.97 13.88 -7.75
N ASN A 48 16.14 13.24 -7.71
CA ASN A 48 16.45 12.18 -6.74
C ASN A 48 16.37 12.71 -5.28
N ALA A 49 16.81 13.95 -5.05
CA ALA A 49 16.69 14.58 -3.74
C ALA A 49 15.22 14.80 -3.34
N ALA A 50 14.35 15.17 -4.29
CA ALA A 50 12.91 15.34 -4.04
C ALA A 50 12.25 13.99 -3.67
N ILE A 51 12.58 12.91 -4.37
CA ILE A 51 12.11 11.55 -4.04
C ILE A 51 12.55 11.16 -2.62
N CYS A 52 13.81 11.40 -2.26
CA CYS A 52 14.30 11.12 -0.90
C CYS A 52 13.52 11.89 0.18
N LEU A 53 13.19 13.16 -0.07
CA LEU A 53 12.37 13.96 0.84
C LEU A 53 10.94 13.41 0.96
N LEU A 54 10.34 12.99 -0.15
CA LEU A 54 9.04 12.32 -0.18
C LEU A 54 9.08 11.05 0.69
N VAL A 55 10.08 10.19 0.53
CA VAL A 55 10.24 8.96 1.31
C VAL A 55 10.38 9.24 2.80
N LEU A 56 11.18 10.25 3.18
CA LEU A 56 11.30 10.65 4.58
C LEU A 56 9.97 11.15 5.17
N PHE A 57 9.12 11.76 4.36
CA PHE A 57 7.77 12.15 4.73
C PHE A 57 6.84 10.92 4.82
N LEU A 58 6.85 10.03 3.83
CA LEU A 58 6.03 8.81 3.81
C LEU A 58 6.35 7.85 4.97
N PHE A 59 7.59 7.84 5.47
CA PHE A 59 7.95 7.08 6.68
C PHE A 59 7.21 7.55 7.95
N LEU A 60 6.49 8.67 7.90
CA LEU A 60 5.59 9.10 8.98
C LEU A 60 4.18 8.52 8.84
N LEU A 61 3.86 7.89 7.70
CA LEU A 61 2.52 7.36 7.39
C LEU A 61 2.00 6.37 8.44
N PRO A 62 2.79 5.38 8.93
CA PRO A 62 2.31 4.47 9.97
C PRO A 62 1.90 5.20 11.26
N LEU A 63 2.66 6.22 11.67
CA LEU A 63 2.34 7.04 12.84
C LEU A 63 1.09 7.90 12.61
N PHE A 64 0.92 8.45 11.41
CA PHE A 64 -0.25 9.23 11.01
C PHE A 64 -1.52 8.38 11.06
N VAL A 65 -1.46 7.18 10.49
CA VAL A 65 -2.58 6.21 10.50
C VAL A 65 -2.95 5.83 11.93
N GLN A 66 -1.97 5.42 12.75
CA GLN A 66 -2.21 5.02 14.13
C GLN A 66 -2.86 6.15 14.95
N LYS A 67 -2.39 7.38 14.78
CA LYS A 67 -2.88 8.53 15.54
C LYS A 67 -4.28 8.99 15.11
N ASN A 68 -4.55 9.07 13.82
CA ASN A 68 -5.78 9.66 13.30
C ASN A 68 -6.95 8.68 13.28
N PHE A 69 -6.68 7.40 13.04
CA PHE A 69 -7.72 6.37 12.99
C PHE A 69 -7.86 5.57 14.28
N GLY A 70 -7.02 5.83 15.30
CA GLY A 70 -7.07 5.10 16.55
C GLY A 70 -6.75 3.61 16.41
N ILE A 71 -5.93 3.27 15.42
CA ILE A 71 -5.52 1.90 15.09
C ILE A 71 -4.11 1.65 15.62
N GLU A 72 -3.87 0.52 16.26
CA GLU A 72 -2.54 0.04 16.57
C GLU A 72 -2.10 -0.97 15.50
N LEU A 73 -1.06 -0.62 14.73
CA LEU A 73 -0.49 -1.50 13.72
C LEU A 73 0.39 -2.57 14.40
N PRO A 74 0.23 -3.86 14.07
CA PRO A 74 1.19 -4.89 14.45
C PRO A 74 2.59 -4.55 13.94
N GLY A 75 3.64 -4.88 14.71
CA GLY A 75 5.02 -4.55 14.34
C GLY A 75 5.44 -5.13 12.98
N THR A 76 4.97 -6.33 12.64
CA THR A 76 5.22 -6.94 11.32
C THR A 76 4.64 -6.11 10.18
N LEU A 77 3.39 -5.65 10.32
CA LEU A 77 2.71 -4.85 9.31
C LEU A 77 3.40 -3.48 9.16
N GLU A 78 3.81 -2.88 10.28
CA GLU A 78 4.54 -1.61 10.29
C GLU A 78 5.89 -1.70 9.58
N ILE A 79 6.64 -2.81 9.77
CA ILE A 79 7.88 -3.09 9.04
C ILE A 79 7.61 -3.27 7.55
N ILE A 80 6.57 -4.01 7.18
CA ILE A 80 6.22 -4.22 5.77
C ILE A 80 5.92 -2.89 5.09
N ILE A 81 5.16 -1.98 5.72
CA ILE A 81 4.87 -0.65 5.18
C ILE A 81 6.15 0.16 4.98
N LEU A 82 7.07 0.16 5.96
CA LEU A 82 8.33 0.91 5.85
C LEU A 82 9.22 0.34 4.73
N VAL A 83 9.34 -0.99 4.64
CA VAL A 83 10.12 -1.66 3.60
C VAL A 83 9.46 -1.45 2.23
N PHE A 84 8.14 -1.51 2.14
CA PHE A 84 7.38 -1.24 0.91
C PHE A 84 7.66 0.16 0.37
N ILE A 85 7.56 1.21 1.20
CA ILE A 85 7.85 2.59 0.79
C ILE A 85 9.29 2.72 0.29
N PHE A 86 10.24 2.09 0.98
CA PHE A 86 11.64 2.10 0.57
C PHE A 86 11.85 1.33 -0.74
N ALA A 87 11.19 0.19 -0.90
CA ALA A 87 11.28 -0.66 -2.08
C ALA A 87 10.69 0.02 -3.32
N SER A 88 9.54 0.70 -3.18
CA SER A 88 8.91 1.45 -4.27
C SER A 88 9.80 2.61 -4.72
N GLU A 89 10.06 3.55 -3.83
CA GLU A 89 10.65 4.82 -4.21
C GLU A 89 12.19 4.75 -4.38
N ILE A 90 12.87 4.09 -3.43
CA ILE A 90 14.35 4.09 -3.45
C ILE A 90 14.89 2.98 -4.37
N LEU A 91 14.39 1.76 -4.24
CA LEU A 91 14.85 0.67 -5.12
C LEU A 91 14.17 0.73 -6.48
N GLY A 92 12.85 0.97 -6.52
CA GLY A 92 12.06 1.03 -7.74
C GLY A 92 12.51 2.18 -8.64
N GLU A 93 12.35 3.41 -8.17
CA GLU A 93 12.66 4.61 -8.94
C GLU A 93 14.17 4.89 -9.01
N LEU A 94 14.81 5.22 -7.90
CA LEU A 94 16.22 5.60 -7.89
C LEU A 94 17.15 4.45 -8.27
N GLY A 95 16.83 3.22 -7.84
CA GLY A 95 17.58 2.01 -8.14
C GLY A 95 17.25 1.40 -9.50
N CYS A 96 16.28 1.95 -10.24
CA CYS A 96 15.79 1.46 -11.53
C CYS A 96 15.33 -0.02 -11.48
N PHE A 97 14.79 -0.49 -10.35
CA PHE A 97 14.34 -1.88 -10.21
C PHE A 97 13.09 -2.16 -11.03
N PHE A 98 12.24 -1.18 -11.29
CA PHE A 98 11.11 -1.31 -12.21
C PHE A 98 11.54 -1.74 -13.62
N ILE A 99 12.77 -1.36 -14.04
CA ILE A 99 13.30 -1.69 -15.36
C ILE A 99 14.17 -2.95 -15.32
N ASN A 100 15.00 -3.09 -14.26
CA ASN A 100 16.09 -4.07 -14.23
C ASN A 100 15.78 -5.35 -13.47
N VAL A 101 14.71 -5.36 -12.64
CA VAL A 101 14.34 -6.52 -11.81
C VAL A 101 12.98 -7.05 -12.27
N PRO A 102 12.93 -8.25 -12.89
CA PRO A 102 11.66 -8.83 -13.35
C PRO A 102 10.64 -8.93 -12.22
N ASN A 103 9.39 -8.64 -12.54
CA ASN A 103 8.24 -8.72 -11.63
C ASN A 103 8.36 -7.82 -10.38
N TRP A 104 9.24 -6.80 -10.38
CA TRP A 104 9.37 -5.90 -9.25
C TRP A 104 8.06 -5.17 -8.95
N ASP A 105 7.44 -4.65 -9.99
CA ASP A 105 6.17 -3.97 -9.94
C ASP A 105 5.05 -4.89 -9.44
N SER A 106 4.90 -6.07 -10.02
CA SER A 106 3.93 -7.08 -9.58
C SER A 106 4.04 -7.43 -8.08
N ILE A 107 5.27 -7.48 -7.52
CA ILE A 107 5.50 -7.67 -6.07
C ILE A 107 4.94 -6.49 -5.27
N LEU A 108 5.16 -5.27 -5.74
CA LEU A 108 4.68 -4.06 -5.08
C LEU A 108 3.15 -3.97 -5.14
N HIS A 109 2.54 -4.20 -6.30
CA HIS A 109 1.08 -4.20 -6.46
C HIS A 109 0.40 -5.31 -5.63
N THR A 110 0.98 -6.52 -5.58
CA THR A 110 0.50 -7.59 -4.68
C THR A 110 0.57 -7.17 -3.21
N THR A 111 1.67 -6.52 -2.81
CA THR A 111 1.85 -6.03 -1.44
C THR A 111 0.87 -4.91 -1.13
N THR A 112 0.64 -3.98 -2.07
CA THR A 112 -0.36 -2.91 -1.96
C THR A 112 -1.76 -3.51 -1.75
N GLY A 113 -2.14 -4.48 -2.56
CA GLY A 113 -3.41 -5.18 -2.43
C GLY A 113 -3.62 -5.78 -1.03
N PHE A 114 -2.58 -6.43 -0.51
CA PHE A 114 -2.59 -6.99 0.85
C PHE A 114 -2.70 -5.90 1.93
N LEU A 115 -1.90 -4.84 1.85
CA LEU A 115 -1.86 -3.75 2.83
C LEU A 115 -3.17 -2.93 2.84
N CYS A 116 -3.71 -2.62 1.66
CA CYS A 116 -4.97 -1.90 1.54
C CYS A 116 -6.15 -2.71 2.06
N ALA A 117 -6.17 -4.03 1.83
CA ALA A 117 -7.17 -4.91 2.42
C ALA A 117 -7.05 -4.98 3.95
N ALA A 118 -5.83 -5.00 4.49
CA ALA A 118 -5.59 -4.93 5.94
C ALA A 118 -6.11 -3.64 6.56
N PHE A 119 -5.89 -2.52 5.88
CA PHE A 119 -6.39 -1.22 6.32
C PHE A 119 -7.92 -1.14 6.23
N GLY A 120 -8.51 -1.55 5.10
CA GLY A 120 -9.97 -1.61 4.94
C GLY A 120 -10.64 -2.50 5.99
N PHE A 121 -10.05 -3.67 6.28
CA PHE A 121 -10.50 -4.55 7.34
C PHE A 121 -10.51 -3.83 8.70
N ALA A 122 -9.43 -3.14 9.06
CA ALA A 122 -9.32 -2.42 10.32
C ALA A 122 -10.37 -1.31 10.45
N LEU A 123 -10.63 -0.55 9.39
CA LEU A 123 -11.67 0.47 9.38
C LEU A 123 -13.06 -0.11 9.65
N ILE A 124 -13.38 -1.26 9.02
CA ILE A 124 -14.67 -1.92 9.20
C ILE A 124 -14.78 -2.54 10.58
N ASP A 125 -13.70 -3.14 11.11
CA ASP A 125 -13.70 -3.71 12.46
C ASP A 125 -13.92 -2.64 13.53
N ILE A 126 -13.37 -1.43 13.34
CA ILE A 126 -13.65 -0.27 14.20
C ILE A 126 -15.14 0.09 14.19
N LEU A 127 -15.74 0.17 13.00
CA LEU A 127 -17.17 0.47 12.87
C LEU A 127 -18.04 -0.63 13.49
N ASN A 128 -17.65 -1.89 13.32
CA ASN A 128 -18.38 -3.06 13.81
C ASN A 128 -18.35 -3.21 15.35
N ARG A 129 -17.32 -2.65 16.01
CA ARG A 129 -17.19 -2.65 17.48
C ARG A 129 -17.77 -1.42 18.15
N ASN A 130 -18.29 -0.47 17.41
CA ASN A 130 -18.85 0.75 17.98
C ASN A 130 -20.25 0.47 18.56
N ASP A 131 -20.41 0.54 19.88
CA ASP A 131 -21.67 0.27 20.60
C ASP A 131 -22.84 1.19 20.18
N LYS A 132 -22.54 2.34 19.56
CA LYS A 132 -23.55 3.26 19.02
C LYS A 132 -24.15 2.77 17.70
N ILE A 133 -23.46 1.87 17.00
CA ILE A 133 -23.87 1.31 15.71
C ILE A 133 -24.24 -0.15 15.97
N LYS A 134 -25.53 -0.44 16.16
CA LYS A 134 -26.04 -1.81 16.39
C LYS A 134 -25.94 -2.70 15.14
N PHE A 135 -24.82 -2.70 14.47
CA PHE A 135 -24.60 -3.48 13.25
C PHE A 135 -23.55 -4.56 13.53
N GLN A 136 -23.97 -5.82 13.60
CA GLN A 136 -23.04 -6.96 13.65
C GLN A 136 -22.85 -7.51 12.24
N LEU A 137 -21.77 -7.11 11.59
CA LEU A 137 -21.41 -7.61 10.27
C LEU A 137 -20.90 -9.05 10.35
N SER A 138 -21.36 -9.90 9.44
CA SER A 138 -20.85 -11.27 9.36
C SER A 138 -19.39 -11.29 8.89
N PRO A 139 -18.61 -12.34 9.25
CA PRO A 139 -17.21 -12.45 8.85
C PRO A 139 -16.99 -12.35 7.33
N ILE A 140 -17.90 -12.92 6.55
CA ILE A 140 -17.81 -12.87 5.09
C ILE A 140 -18.03 -11.46 4.56
N TYR A 141 -18.93 -10.69 5.17
CA TYR A 141 -19.19 -9.31 4.75
C TYR A 141 -17.98 -8.41 5.04
N VAL A 142 -17.36 -8.55 6.21
CA VAL A 142 -16.15 -7.79 6.56
C VAL A 142 -15.00 -8.12 5.61
N ALA A 143 -14.80 -9.39 5.30
CA ALA A 143 -13.79 -9.83 4.35
C ALA A 143 -14.04 -9.29 2.94
N LEU A 144 -15.28 -9.37 2.47
CA LEU A 144 -15.68 -8.85 1.16
C LEU A 144 -15.49 -7.33 1.08
N ALA A 145 -15.89 -6.60 2.11
CA ALA A 145 -15.75 -5.15 2.12
C ALA A 145 -14.26 -4.71 2.18
N ALA A 146 -13.41 -5.44 2.92
CA ALA A 146 -11.95 -5.23 2.91
C ALA A 146 -11.35 -5.48 1.52
N PHE A 147 -11.77 -6.54 0.86
CA PHE A 147 -11.39 -6.86 -0.52
C PHE A 147 -11.81 -5.74 -1.48
N CYS A 148 -13.07 -5.33 -1.46
CA CYS A 148 -13.59 -4.26 -2.32
C CYS A 148 -12.87 -2.94 -2.08
N PHE A 149 -12.57 -2.61 -0.82
CA PHE A 149 -11.79 -1.42 -0.46
C PHE A 149 -10.42 -1.45 -1.13
N SER A 150 -9.71 -2.56 -1.03
CA SER A 150 -8.39 -2.72 -1.64
C SER A 150 -8.45 -2.60 -3.17
N MET A 151 -9.40 -3.29 -3.81
CA MET A 151 -9.57 -3.20 -5.26
C MET A 151 -9.89 -1.77 -5.71
N THR A 152 -10.69 -1.02 -4.94
CA THR A 152 -10.98 0.38 -5.25
C THR A 152 -9.71 1.23 -5.20
N ILE A 153 -8.84 1.03 -4.21
CA ILE A 153 -7.57 1.76 -4.12
C ILE A 153 -6.66 1.39 -5.31
N GLY A 154 -6.57 0.10 -5.67
CA GLY A 154 -5.81 -0.34 -6.85
C GLY A 154 -6.30 0.35 -8.14
N VAL A 155 -7.61 0.35 -8.40
CA VAL A 155 -8.17 1.04 -9.59
C VAL A 155 -7.90 2.55 -9.58
N LEU A 156 -7.97 3.20 -8.39
CA LEU A 156 -7.65 4.63 -8.28
C LEU A 156 -6.17 4.90 -8.55
N TRP A 157 -5.30 3.95 -8.22
CA TRP A 157 -3.88 4.03 -8.53
C TRP A 157 -3.64 3.96 -10.03
N GLU A 158 -4.26 3.00 -10.74
CA GLU A 158 -4.19 2.92 -12.20
C GLU A 158 -4.70 4.20 -12.90
N PHE A 159 -5.76 4.81 -12.36
CA PHE A 159 -6.22 6.12 -12.87
C PHE A 159 -5.19 7.22 -12.65
N PHE A 160 -4.45 7.18 -11.55
CA PHE A 160 -3.39 8.12 -11.28
C PHE A 160 -2.23 7.92 -12.27
N GLU A 161 -1.75 6.69 -12.48
CA GLU A 161 -0.68 6.37 -13.43
C GLU A 161 -1.04 6.79 -14.85
N PHE A 162 -2.22 6.40 -15.32
CA PHE A 162 -2.75 6.83 -16.62
C PHE A 162 -2.80 8.37 -16.73
N GLY A 163 -3.22 9.05 -15.66
CA GLY A 163 -3.26 10.51 -15.63
C GLY A 163 -1.87 11.14 -15.73
N MET A 164 -0.88 10.58 -15.04
CA MET A 164 0.50 11.04 -15.09
C MET A 164 1.10 10.88 -16.49
N ASP A 165 0.85 9.74 -17.14
CA ASP A 165 1.35 9.47 -18.50
C ASP A 165 0.73 10.41 -19.53
N ARG A 166 -0.58 10.68 -19.42
CA ARG A 166 -1.31 11.52 -20.38
C ARG A 166 -1.10 13.02 -20.17
N LEU A 167 -0.98 13.49 -18.94
CA LEU A 167 -0.91 14.92 -18.64
C LEU A 167 0.54 15.41 -18.51
N PHE A 168 1.44 14.56 -18.06
CA PHE A 168 2.83 14.94 -17.78
C PHE A 168 3.84 14.23 -18.67
N HIS A 169 3.36 13.40 -19.63
CA HIS A 169 4.21 12.63 -20.56
C HIS A 169 5.22 11.75 -19.83
N MET A 170 4.76 11.11 -18.76
CA MET A 170 5.52 10.09 -18.03
C MET A 170 5.28 8.71 -18.68
N ASP A 171 5.86 7.69 -18.12
CA ASP A 171 5.69 6.29 -18.50
C ASP A 171 5.59 5.47 -17.21
N MET A 172 4.49 5.72 -16.47
CA MET A 172 4.21 4.97 -15.22
C MET A 172 3.58 3.61 -15.55
N GLN A 173 2.61 3.60 -16.49
CA GLN A 173 2.09 2.36 -17.07
C GLN A 173 3.09 1.84 -18.08
N LYS A 174 3.81 0.77 -17.73
CA LYS A 174 4.91 0.26 -18.55
C LYS A 174 4.42 -0.40 -19.82
N ASP A 175 5.15 -0.16 -20.92
CA ASP A 175 4.81 -0.68 -22.23
C ASP A 175 5.26 -2.14 -22.40
N THR A 176 4.40 -2.94 -23.03
CA THR A 176 4.70 -4.34 -23.39
C THR A 176 4.82 -4.52 -24.90
N ILE A 177 5.83 -5.27 -25.34
CA ILE A 177 5.97 -5.65 -26.75
C ILE A 177 5.18 -6.92 -27.01
N ILE A 178 4.15 -6.83 -27.85
CA ILE A 178 3.27 -7.95 -28.19
C ILE A 178 3.42 -8.35 -29.67
N SER A 179 3.24 -9.64 -29.95
CA SER A 179 3.39 -10.19 -31.31
C SER A 179 2.07 -10.37 -32.07
N SER A 180 0.95 -10.07 -31.42
CA SER A 180 -0.39 -10.21 -32.00
C SER A 180 -1.33 -9.13 -31.50
N ILE A 181 -2.13 -8.58 -32.39
CA ILE A 181 -3.22 -7.66 -32.05
C ILE A 181 -4.53 -8.14 -32.69
N THR A 182 -5.63 -7.96 -31.99
CA THR A 182 -6.98 -8.24 -32.51
C THR A 182 -7.85 -7.00 -32.34
N SER A 183 -8.44 -6.53 -33.43
CA SER A 183 -9.31 -5.35 -33.37
C SER A 183 -10.43 -5.42 -34.41
N VAL A 184 -11.59 -4.94 -34.04
CA VAL A 184 -12.71 -4.68 -34.98
C VAL A 184 -12.44 -3.45 -35.85
N MET A 185 -11.55 -2.56 -35.44
CA MET A 185 -11.14 -1.41 -36.24
C MET A 185 -10.37 -1.78 -37.52
N LEU A 186 -9.89 -3.02 -37.61
CA LEU A 186 -9.23 -3.58 -38.77
C LEU A 186 -10.25 -4.20 -39.77
N ASP A 187 -11.55 -4.26 -39.43
CA ASP A 187 -12.59 -4.80 -40.28
C ASP A 187 -12.98 -3.80 -41.39
N PRO A 188 -12.63 -4.06 -42.68
CA PRO A 188 -12.95 -3.15 -43.79
C PRO A 188 -14.46 -3.11 -44.10
N THR A 189 -15.24 -4.05 -43.57
CA THR A 189 -16.67 -4.16 -43.81
C THR A 189 -17.52 -3.38 -42.78
N ASN A 190 -16.92 -2.84 -41.73
CA ASN A 190 -17.60 -2.16 -40.60
C ASN A 190 -18.73 -2.97 -39.98
N ARG A 191 -18.62 -4.31 -39.93
CA ARG A 191 -19.62 -5.22 -39.33
C ARG A 191 -19.21 -5.75 -37.97
N ASN A 192 -18.27 -5.10 -37.31
CA ASN A 192 -17.80 -5.48 -35.98
C ASN A 192 -17.17 -6.90 -35.93
N ILE A 193 -16.50 -7.29 -37.01
CA ILE A 193 -15.80 -8.57 -37.12
C ILE A 193 -14.37 -8.37 -36.60
N PRO A 194 -13.92 -9.07 -35.53
CA PRO A 194 -12.55 -8.95 -35.05
C PRO A 194 -11.56 -9.54 -36.07
N ILE A 195 -10.59 -8.74 -36.49
CA ILE A 195 -9.49 -9.14 -37.35
C ILE A 195 -8.21 -9.24 -36.53
N THR A 196 -7.49 -10.34 -36.65
CA THR A 196 -6.24 -10.58 -35.93
C THR A 196 -5.06 -10.43 -36.91
N ILE A 197 -4.04 -9.70 -36.45
CA ILE A 197 -2.71 -9.66 -37.08
C ILE A 197 -1.75 -10.38 -36.14
N ASP A 198 -1.21 -11.49 -36.57
CA ASP A 198 -0.26 -12.31 -35.84
C ASP A 198 1.17 -12.15 -36.36
N ASN A 199 2.15 -12.62 -35.60
CA ASN A 199 3.56 -12.62 -35.93
C ASN A 199 4.08 -11.23 -36.29
N ILE A 200 3.69 -10.22 -35.55
CA ILE A 200 4.18 -8.85 -35.73
C ILE A 200 5.67 -8.82 -35.37
N THR A 201 6.50 -8.40 -36.28
CA THR A 201 7.97 -8.34 -36.14
C THR A 201 8.52 -6.93 -36.23
N SER A 202 7.70 -5.96 -36.62
CA SER A 202 8.08 -4.55 -36.64
C SER A 202 6.85 -3.66 -36.59
N VAL A 203 7.03 -2.45 -36.10
CA VAL A 203 6.01 -1.40 -36.08
C VAL A 203 6.64 -0.07 -36.54
N ALA A 204 5.92 0.65 -37.38
CA ALA A 204 6.35 1.96 -37.85
C ALA A 204 5.34 3.04 -37.48
N VAL A 205 5.82 4.15 -36.94
CA VAL A 205 5.02 5.34 -36.63
C VAL A 205 5.48 6.47 -37.54
N ASN A 206 4.54 7.07 -38.30
CA ASN A 206 4.84 8.09 -39.30
C ASN A 206 5.90 7.65 -40.36
N GLY A 207 5.93 6.35 -40.67
CA GLY A 207 6.88 5.77 -41.60
C GLY A 207 8.27 5.47 -41.03
N GLN A 208 8.49 5.74 -39.77
CA GLN A 208 9.73 5.41 -39.05
C GLN A 208 9.56 4.13 -38.26
N ASP A 209 10.39 3.12 -38.52
CA ASP A 209 10.44 1.90 -37.72
C ASP A 209 10.94 2.22 -36.31
N LEU A 210 10.23 1.73 -35.31
CA LEU A 210 10.59 1.94 -33.89
C LEU A 210 11.70 0.99 -33.40
N GLY A 211 12.09 -0.03 -34.22
CA GLY A 211 13.14 -0.97 -33.87
C GLY A 211 12.75 -2.06 -32.87
N PHE A 212 11.46 -2.23 -32.59
CA PHE A 212 10.94 -3.29 -31.73
C PHE A 212 10.53 -4.51 -32.56
N ASN A 213 10.76 -5.72 -32.03
CA ASN A 213 10.29 -6.96 -32.64
C ASN A 213 8.83 -7.27 -32.25
N GLY A 214 7.91 -6.35 -32.55
CA GLY A 214 6.53 -6.50 -32.18
C GLY A 214 5.76 -5.17 -32.19
N TYR A 215 4.55 -5.20 -31.70
CA TYR A 215 3.70 -4.03 -31.52
C TYR A 215 3.86 -3.51 -30.09
N LEU A 216 4.04 -2.21 -29.94
CA LEU A 216 4.14 -1.55 -28.64
C LEU A 216 2.74 -1.36 -28.08
N ASP A 217 2.42 -2.06 -27.02
CA ASP A 217 1.25 -1.79 -26.20
C ASP A 217 1.54 -0.63 -25.25
N ILE A 218 0.62 0.31 -25.15
CA ILE A 218 0.80 1.52 -24.36
C ILE A 218 0.16 1.38 -22.97
N GLY A 219 0.60 0.40 -22.18
CA GLY A 219 0.23 0.24 -20.77
C GLY A 219 -1.04 -0.60 -20.49
N LEU A 220 -1.72 -1.17 -21.51
CA LEU A 220 -2.92 -1.99 -21.26
C LEU A 220 -2.58 -3.29 -20.51
N TYR A 221 -1.49 -3.95 -20.94
CA TYR A 221 -1.05 -5.21 -20.30
C TYR A 221 -0.55 -4.96 -18.89
N ASP A 222 0.19 -3.90 -18.65
CA ASP A 222 0.67 -3.47 -17.34
C ASP A 222 -0.48 -3.23 -16.37
N THR A 223 -1.40 -2.33 -16.72
CA THR A 223 -2.63 -2.07 -15.94
C THR A 223 -3.39 -3.34 -15.57
N MET A 224 -3.56 -4.26 -16.54
CA MET A 224 -4.32 -5.49 -16.29
C MET A 224 -3.54 -6.47 -15.41
N GLU A 225 -2.23 -6.56 -15.55
CA GLU A 225 -1.37 -7.36 -14.68
C GLU A 225 -1.39 -6.83 -13.26
N ASP A 226 -1.24 -5.52 -13.07
CA ASP A 226 -1.22 -4.86 -11.77
C ASP A 226 -2.54 -4.98 -11.02
N LEU A 227 -3.66 -4.78 -11.70
CA LEU A 227 -4.98 -5.06 -11.13
C LEU A 227 -5.14 -6.53 -10.73
N PHE A 228 -4.60 -7.47 -11.51
CA PHE A 228 -4.66 -8.89 -11.21
C PHE A 228 -3.80 -9.28 -10.01
N VAL A 229 -2.57 -8.78 -9.91
CA VAL A 229 -1.71 -9.09 -8.77
C VAL A 229 -2.18 -8.36 -7.50
N ASN A 230 -2.74 -7.15 -7.62
CA ASN A 230 -3.43 -6.46 -6.52
C ASN A 230 -4.64 -7.28 -6.02
N PHE A 231 -5.43 -7.86 -6.95
CA PHE A 231 -6.52 -8.78 -6.61
C PHE A 231 -6.01 -9.97 -5.78
N ILE A 232 -4.90 -10.59 -6.16
CA ILE A 232 -4.30 -11.73 -5.42
C ILE A 232 -3.91 -11.28 -4.00
N GLY A 233 -3.28 -10.13 -3.85
CA GLY A 233 -2.92 -9.56 -2.55
C GLY A 233 -4.14 -9.30 -1.67
N ALA A 234 -5.14 -8.62 -2.23
CA ALA A 234 -6.39 -8.31 -1.56
C ALA A 234 -7.17 -9.55 -1.13
N LEU A 235 -7.28 -10.54 -2.02
CA LEU A 235 -7.95 -11.82 -1.75
C LEU A 235 -7.23 -12.58 -0.64
N THR A 236 -5.90 -12.64 -0.69
CA THR A 236 -5.08 -13.33 0.32
C THR A 236 -5.35 -12.75 1.71
N PHE A 237 -5.26 -11.43 1.87
CA PHE A 237 -5.56 -10.82 3.17
C PHE A 237 -7.01 -11.05 3.60
N SER A 238 -7.97 -10.90 2.69
CA SER A 238 -9.41 -11.03 2.99
C SER A 238 -9.77 -12.43 3.47
N VAL A 239 -9.14 -13.47 2.91
CA VAL A 239 -9.26 -14.86 3.39
C VAL A 239 -8.70 -15.00 4.80
N PHE A 240 -7.53 -14.44 5.09
CA PHE A 240 -6.97 -14.41 6.44
C PHE A 240 -7.89 -13.68 7.43
N GLY A 241 -8.41 -12.51 7.04
CA GLY A 241 -9.34 -11.71 7.83
C GLY A 241 -10.63 -12.46 8.15
N TYR A 242 -11.21 -13.16 7.16
CA TYR A 242 -12.38 -14.02 7.36
C TYR A 242 -12.15 -15.09 8.43
N PHE A 243 -11.07 -15.84 8.32
CA PHE A 243 -10.74 -16.88 9.29
C PHE A 243 -10.43 -16.32 10.68
N TYR A 244 -9.80 -15.14 10.74
CA TYR A 244 -9.55 -14.47 12.01
C TYR A 244 -10.83 -14.17 12.76
N ILE A 245 -11.82 -13.55 12.11
CA ILE A 245 -13.12 -13.25 12.74
C ILE A 245 -13.85 -14.55 13.11
N LYS A 246 -13.92 -15.51 12.17
CA LYS A 246 -14.61 -16.79 12.37
C LYS A 246 -14.07 -17.57 13.58
N HIS A 247 -12.77 -17.51 13.83
CA HIS A 247 -12.13 -18.15 14.97
C HIS A 247 -11.96 -17.21 16.19
N ARG A 248 -12.73 -16.13 16.26
CA ARG A 248 -12.75 -15.15 17.37
C ARG A 248 -11.37 -14.61 17.74
N GLY A 249 -10.55 -14.27 16.76
CA GLY A 249 -9.21 -13.70 16.97
C GLY A 249 -8.16 -14.69 17.48
N LYS A 250 -8.44 -16.00 17.47
CA LYS A 250 -7.49 -17.06 17.81
C LYS A 250 -6.63 -17.39 16.61
N GLY A 251 -5.39 -16.92 16.56
CA GLY A 251 -4.44 -17.24 15.50
C GLY A 251 -3.18 -16.40 15.63
N ARG A 252 -2.00 -17.02 15.74
CA ARG A 252 -0.71 -16.32 15.85
C ARG A 252 -0.39 -15.52 14.60
N ILE A 253 -0.62 -16.11 13.43
CA ILE A 253 -0.31 -15.50 12.13
C ILE A 253 -1.22 -14.29 11.88
N ALA A 254 -2.53 -14.46 12.09
CA ALA A 254 -3.49 -13.38 11.87
C ALA A 254 -3.21 -12.14 12.74
N LYS A 255 -2.79 -12.33 13.99
CA LYS A 255 -2.42 -11.23 14.90
C LYS A 255 -1.22 -10.41 14.43
N ALA A 256 -0.35 -10.97 13.59
CA ALA A 256 0.82 -10.28 13.05
C ALA A 256 0.45 -9.28 11.94
N PHE A 257 -0.72 -9.45 11.31
CA PHE A 257 -1.13 -8.67 10.14
C PHE A 257 -2.43 -7.88 10.34
N ILE A 258 -3.18 -8.15 11.43
CA ILE A 258 -4.47 -7.47 11.65
C ILE A 258 -4.27 -6.31 12.61
N PRO A 259 -4.52 -5.04 12.17
CA PRO A 259 -4.54 -3.88 13.03
C PRO A 259 -5.60 -4.01 14.13
N THR A 260 -5.31 -3.51 15.31
CA THR A 260 -6.23 -3.50 16.44
C THR A 260 -6.59 -2.07 16.84
N ILE A 261 -7.75 -1.90 17.48
CA ILE A 261 -8.16 -0.58 18.01
C ILE A 261 -7.28 -0.26 19.20
N THR A 262 -6.75 0.95 19.25
CA THR A 262 -6.07 1.48 20.44
C THR A 262 -7.13 1.75 21.50
N GLU A 263 -7.18 0.95 22.56
CA GLU A 263 -8.02 1.27 23.72
C GLU A 263 -7.57 2.63 24.27
N ASN A 264 -8.45 3.61 24.15
CA ASN A 264 -8.20 4.91 24.74
C ASN A 264 -8.08 4.72 26.27
N LYS A 265 -6.88 4.88 26.78
CA LYS A 265 -6.56 4.82 28.21
C LYS A 265 -7.47 5.72 29.06
N LYS A 266 -8.14 6.71 28.44
CA LYS A 266 -9.15 7.58 29.05
C LYS A 266 -10.48 6.88 29.36
N GLU A 267 -10.88 5.88 28.56
CA GLU A 267 -12.11 5.12 28.84
C GLU A 267 -11.89 4.05 29.92
N SER A 268 -10.69 3.44 29.96
CA SER A 268 -10.32 2.53 31.03
C SER A 268 -10.18 3.24 32.39
N ASP A 269 -9.61 4.45 32.40
CA ASP A 269 -9.46 5.25 33.62
C ASP A 269 -10.84 5.78 34.13
N HIS A 270 -11.77 6.12 33.23
CA HIS A 270 -13.14 6.48 33.59
C HIS A 270 -13.98 5.28 34.07
N ALA A 271 -13.80 4.11 33.45
CA ALA A 271 -14.48 2.89 33.86
C ALA A 271 -13.97 2.36 35.22
N GLN A 272 -12.69 2.51 35.50
CA GLN A 272 -12.11 2.19 36.82
C GLN A 272 -12.54 3.20 37.88
N SER A 273 -12.54 4.49 37.59
CA SER A 273 -13.02 5.52 38.55
C SER A 273 -14.51 5.38 38.86
N SER A 274 -15.34 5.01 37.88
CA SER A 274 -16.77 4.78 38.11
C SER A 274 -17.05 3.50 38.89
N LYS A 275 -16.25 2.43 38.72
CA LYS A 275 -16.36 1.22 39.56
C LYS A 275 -15.94 1.48 40.99
N GLN A 276 -14.85 2.21 41.19
CA GLN A 276 -14.38 2.57 42.53
C GLN A 276 -15.35 3.48 43.29
N ALA A 277 -15.99 4.43 42.59
CA ALA A 277 -17.00 5.31 43.16
C ALA A 277 -18.32 4.58 43.47
N VAL A 278 -18.59 3.42 42.89
CA VAL A 278 -19.73 2.56 43.26
C VAL A 278 -19.40 1.68 44.47
N GLU A 279 -18.19 1.11 44.53
CA GLU A 279 -17.75 0.32 45.71
C GLU A 279 -17.63 1.16 46.98
N ASP A 280 -17.20 2.43 46.88
CA ASP A 280 -17.13 3.36 48.03
C ASP A 280 -18.50 3.88 48.48
N ARG A 281 -19.59 3.63 47.74
CA ARG A 281 -20.98 3.96 48.17
C ARG A 281 -21.70 2.80 48.82
N ASP A 282 -21.23 1.58 48.64
CA ASP A 282 -21.84 0.35 49.20
C ASP A 282 -21.07 -0.15 50.46
N SER A 283 -20.02 0.56 50.87
CA SER A 283 -19.29 0.37 52.13
C SER A 283 -19.67 1.46 53.15
#